data_548a0b0874cc9a2a43c0ce803dee6ad5
#
_entry.id   548a0b0874cc9a2a43c0ce803dee6ad5
#
_cell.length_a   1.000
_cell.length_b   1.000
_cell.length_c   1.000
_cell.angle_alpha   90.00
_cell.angle_beta   90.00
_cell.angle_gamma   90.00
#
_symmetry.space_group_name_H-M   'P 1'
#
loop_
_entity.id
_entity.type
_entity.pdbx_description
1 polymer ?
#
loop_
_entity_poly.entity_id
_entity_poly.type
_entity_poly.pdbx_seq_one_letter_code
_entity_poly.pdbx_strand_id
1 'polypeptide(L)'
;MPLRFSSSVLTATAEAAYSAPDFVSSGLTAYYDPANPLSYSGSGSTLTDLSGNGIDGTIVGATYTDNTYFTLDGVNDYIVTGNCFSAISASDTHTVEMWVYLNAVSDCLWSDLGSTNNPATSGYHFAGSQILQVGPFQQIITGLWNGTEITRSVAGSGSLTGAWRHVVRTYDGTTLTGYLDGTNAGGGSAMTFDSPADDGESTWFLAFGAEDTTTYSGSTAGWLSGRVGIMRVYNRSLSGAEVTSNYNDAKSIYGL
;
A
#
# COMPACT_ATOMS: atom_id res chain seq x y z
N MET A 1 40.96 38.19 -39.30
CA MET A 1 40.92 37.33 -38.10
C MET A 1 39.53 36.74 -38.05
N PRO A 2 39.35 35.45 -38.29
CA PRO A 2 38.02 34.85 -38.19
C PRO A 2 37.74 34.40 -36.74
N LEU A 3 36.58 34.77 -36.23
CA LEU A 3 36.03 34.38 -34.94
C LEU A 3 35.72 32.86 -34.95
N ARG A 4 36.34 32.10 -34.04
CA ARG A 4 36.00 30.70 -33.77
C ARG A 4 34.83 30.68 -32.78
N PHE A 5 33.69 30.17 -33.19
CA PHE A 5 32.61 29.78 -32.28
C PHE A 5 32.93 28.40 -31.72
N SER A 6 33.13 28.32 -30.41
CA SER A 6 33.19 27.06 -29.68
C SER A 6 31.78 26.57 -29.50
N SER A 7 31.40 25.47 -30.18
CA SER A 7 30.19 24.74 -29.91
C SER A 7 30.44 23.90 -28.65
N SER A 8 29.94 24.38 -27.50
CA SER A 8 29.75 23.53 -26.34
C SER A 8 28.59 22.55 -26.66
N VAL A 9 28.95 21.32 -26.96
CA VAL A 9 28.00 20.22 -27.01
C VAL A 9 27.54 19.98 -25.57
N LEU A 10 26.35 20.45 -25.22
CA LEU A 10 25.65 19.94 -24.05
C LEU A 10 25.33 18.47 -24.35
N THR A 11 26.10 17.56 -23.76
CA THR A 11 25.68 16.18 -23.59
C THR A 11 24.58 16.18 -22.54
N ALA A 12 23.34 16.31 -23.00
CA ALA A 12 22.20 15.90 -22.18
C ALA A 12 22.36 14.39 -21.97
N THR A 13 22.78 13.99 -20.79
CA THR A 13 22.56 12.63 -20.32
C THR A 13 21.04 12.44 -20.32
N ALA A 14 20.53 11.66 -21.27
CA ALA A 14 19.14 11.25 -21.24
C ALA A 14 18.97 10.45 -19.93
N GLU A 15 18.38 11.06 -18.91
CA GLU A 15 17.76 10.29 -17.85
C GLU A 15 16.80 9.33 -18.55
N ALA A 16 16.90 8.05 -18.25
CA ALA A 16 15.97 7.06 -18.76
C ALA A 16 14.57 7.55 -18.37
N ALA A 17 13.76 7.89 -19.38
CA ALA A 17 12.42 8.40 -19.13
C ALA A 17 11.68 7.33 -18.31
N TYR A 18 11.15 7.73 -17.15
CA TYR A 18 10.28 6.85 -16.36
C TYR A 18 9.15 6.34 -17.27
N SER A 19 9.01 5.02 -17.36
CA SER A 19 7.88 4.37 -18.04
C SER A 19 6.93 3.89 -16.95
N ALA A 20 5.75 4.50 -16.90
CA ALA A 20 4.71 4.06 -15.98
C ALA A 20 4.32 2.60 -16.28
N PRO A 21 4.09 1.76 -15.24
CA PRO A 21 3.58 0.42 -15.44
C PRO A 21 2.25 0.39 -16.20
N ASP A 22 2.03 -0.65 -17.00
CA ASP A 22 0.74 -0.93 -17.68
C ASP A 22 -0.14 -1.76 -16.73
N PHE A 23 -0.72 -1.11 -15.74
CA PHE A 23 -1.51 -1.73 -14.69
C PHE A 23 -3.03 -1.63 -14.95
N VAL A 24 -3.81 -2.39 -14.18
CA VAL A 24 -5.28 -2.34 -14.21
C VAL A 24 -5.78 -0.98 -13.72
N SER A 25 -6.44 -0.22 -14.59
CA SER A 25 -6.96 1.12 -14.29
C SER A 25 -8.45 1.13 -13.92
N SER A 26 -9.20 0.09 -14.26
CA SER A 26 -10.64 0.01 -13.96
C SER A 26 -10.91 -0.10 -12.47
N GLY A 27 -11.66 0.85 -11.93
CA GLY A 27 -11.98 0.94 -10.51
C GLY A 27 -10.85 1.51 -9.65
N LEU A 28 -9.78 2.02 -10.25
CA LEU A 28 -8.68 2.66 -9.53
C LEU A 28 -9.16 3.91 -8.81
N THR A 29 -8.98 3.94 -7.50
CA THR A 29 -9.41 5.02 -6.60
C THR A 29 -8.27 5.93 -6.21
N ALA A 30 -7.12 5.34 -5.85
CA ALA A 30 -5.90 6.08 -5.55
C ALA A 30 -4.69 5.30 -6.10
N TYR A 31 -3.69 6.03 -6.58
CA TYR A 31 -2.45 5.47 -7.10
C TYR A 31 -1.27 6.35 -6.74
N TYR A 32 -0.33 5.78 -6.04
CA TYR A 32 0.92 6.43 -5.67
C TYR A 32 2.10 5.61 -6.17
N ASP A 33 3.03 6.29 -6.83
CA ASP A 33 4.24 5.69 -7.35
C ASP A 33 5.45 6.57 -7.01
N PRO A 34 6.21 6.22 -5.97
CA PRO A 34 7.36 7.02 -5.56
C PRO A 34 8.43 7.16 -6.65
N ALA A 35 8.52 6.22 -7.60
CA ALA A 35 9.47 6.30 -8.71
C ALA A 35 9.03 7.29 -9.80
N ASN A 36 7.74 7.68 -9.81
CA ASN A 36 7.20 8.62 -10.77
C ASN A 36 7.33 10.07 -10.26
N PRO A 37 8.08 10.95 -10.95
CA PRO A 37 8.22 12.35 -10.53
C PRO A 37 6.90 13.15 -10.46
N LEU A 38 5.84 12.67 -11.14
CA LEU A 38 4.50 13.28 -11.07
C LEU A 38 3.79 12.90 -9.77
N SER A 39 4.12 11.74 -9.17
CA SER A 39 3.61 11.36 -7.85
C SER A 39 4.43 11.97 -6.73
N TYR A 40 5.77 11.93 -6.85
CA TYR A 40 6.65 12.55 -5.86
C TYR A 40 7.86 13.21 -6.50
N SER A 41 8.00 14.51 -6.30
CA SER A 41 9.08 15.31 -6.88
C SER A 41 10.43 15.21 -6.15
N GLY A 42 10.52 14.38 -5.10
CA GLY A 42 11.73 14.19 -4.31
C GLY A 42 11.81 15.07 -3.06
N SER A 43 10.80 15.90 -2.79
CA SER A 43 10.77 16.76 -1.60
C SER A 43 9.34 17.10 -1.16
N GLY A 44 9.19 17.43 0.14
CA GLY A 44 7.90 17.73 0.74
C GLY A 44 7.22 16.49 1.33
N SER A 45 5.98 16.66 1.81
CA SER A 45 5.20 15.61 2.46
C SER A 45 3.97 15.17 1.65
N THR A 46 3.74 15.76 0.49
CA THR A 46 2.62 15.39 -0.37
C THR A 46 3.03 14.32 -1.37
N LEU A 47 2.27 13.26 -1.44
CA LEU A 47 2.37 12.21 -2.43
C LEU A 47 1.16 12.33 -3.37
N THR A 48 1.39 12.84 -4.58
CA THR A 48 0.31 13.14 -5.52
C THR A 48 -0.35 11.86 -6.04
N ASP A 49 -1.67 11.84 -6.00
CA ASP A 49 -2.49 10.76 -6.54
C ASP A 49 -2.50 10.79 -8.08
N LEU A 50 -2.06 9.71 -8.69
CA LEU A 50 -2.01 9.55 -10.15
C LEU A 50 -3.28 8.90 -10.74
N SER A 51 -4.27 8.55 -9.93
CA SER A 51 -5.53 7.97 -10.40
C SER A 51 -6.44 8.99 -11.11
N GLY A 52 -6.21 10.27 -10.84
CA GLY A 52 -7.05 11.37 -11.32
C GLY A 52 -8.22 11.73 -10.40
N ASN A 53 -8.36 11.07 -9.24
CA ASN A 53 -9.43 11.35 -8.28
C ASN A 53 -9.05 12.44 -7.25
N GLY A 54 -7.77 12.84 -7.21
CA GLY A 54 -7.28 13.91 -6.32
C GLY A 54 -7.23 13.49 -4.85
N ILE A 55 -7.00 12.20 -4.58
CA ILE A 55 -6.84 11.64 -3.24
C ILE A 55 -5.36 11.67 -2.87
N ASP A 56 -4.77 12.86 -2.81
CA ASP A 56 -3.35 13.01 -2.49
C ASP A 56 -3.03 12.45 -1.12
N GLY A 57 -1.91 11.72 -1.04
CA GLY A 57 -1.40 11.14 0.19
C GLY A 57 -0.48 12.08 0.97
N THR A 58 -0.25 11.75 2.22
CA THR A 58 0.69 12.43 3.11
C THR A 58 1.77 11.47 3.57
N ILE A 59 3.02 11.89 3.44
CA ILE A 59 4.22 11.19 3.93
C ILE A 59 4.52 11.71 5.32
N VAL A 60 4.64 10.82 6.30
CA VAL A 60 4.98 11.15 7.68
C VAL A 60 6.25 10.42 8.07
N GLY A 61 7.31 11.15 8.38
CA GLY A 61 8.60 10.65 8.84
C GLY A 61 9.45 9.97 7.77
N ALA A 62 8.85 9.23 6.85
CA ALA A 62 9.52 8.37 5.88
C ALA A 62 10.55 9.09 5.01
N THR A 63 11.68 8.42 4.77
CA THR A 63 12.78 8.94 3.97
C THR A 63 12.68 8.45 2.52
N TYR A 64 12.68 9.38 1.56
CA TYR A 64 12.74 9.05 0.13
C TYR A 64 14.13 8.54 -0.26
N THR A 65 14.17 7.39 -0.91
CA THR A 65 15.42 6.66 -1.17
C THR A 65 15.48 6.19 -2.63
N ASP A 66 16.66 6.34 -3.24
CA ASP A 66 17.02 5.86 -4.58
C ASP A 66 16.04 6.32 -5.69
N ASN A 67 15.31 7.41 -5.48
CA ASN A 67 14.27 7.90 -6.39
C ASN A 67 13.22 6.82 -6.76
N THR A 68 12.96 5.87 -5.86
CA THR A 68 12.14 4.70 -6.17
C THR A 68 11.16 4.34 -5.06
N TYR A 69 11.49 4.58 -3.79
CA TYR A 69 10.69 4.12 -2.65
C TYR A 69 10.88 5.01 -1.42
N PHE A 70 10.01 4.82 -0.45
CA PHE A 70 10.17 5.38 0.89
C PHE A 70 10.71 4.34 1.85
N THR A 71 11.67 4.72 2.69
CA THR A 71 12.17 3.93 3.82
C THR A 71 11.48 4.37 5.09
N LEU A 72 10.95 3.41 5.85
CA LEU A 72 10.29 3.57 7.13
C LEU A 72 11.16 2.97 8.23
N ASP A 73 11.29 3.66 9.36
CA ASP A 73 12.23 3.32 10.45
C ASP A 73 11.70 2.27 11.43
N GLY A 74 10.40 1.97 11.40
CA GLY A 74 9.76 1.04 12.33
C GLY A 74 9.41 1.66 13.68
N VAL A 75 9.35 2.99 13.78
CA VAL A 75 9.05 3.71 15.03
C VAL A 75 7.79 4.57 14.92
N ASN A 76 7.66 5.37 13.86
CA ASN A 76 6.55 6.31 13.66
C ASN A 76 6.39 6.78 12.21
N ASP A 77 7.07 6.14 11.26
CA ASP A 77 7.00 6.48 9.85
C ASP A 77 5.82 5.78 9.16
N TYR A 78 5.08 6.52 8.34
CA TYR A 78 3.98 5.97 7.55
C TYR A 78 3.61 6.84 6.35
N ILE A 79 2.78 6.30 5.46
CA ILE A 79 2.13 7.04 4.39
C ILE A 79 0.62 6.86 4.56
N VAL A 80 -0.14 7.95 4.49
CA VAL A 80 -1.60 7.90 4.59
C VAL A 80 -2.24 8.53 3.37
N THR A 81 -3.30 7.92 2.85
CA THR A 81 -4.09 8.46 1.73
C THR A 81 -4.86 9.71 2.15
N GLY A 82 -5.33 10.50 1.19
CA GLY A 82 -6.47 11.39 1.39
C GLY A 82 -7.74 10.60 1.72
N ASN A 83 -8.84 11.31 2.00
CA ASN A 83 -10.12 10.67 2.29
C ASN A 83 -10.65 9.94 1.03
N CYS A 84 -10.71 8.62 1.09
CA CYS A 84 -11.19 7.76 0.02
C CYS A 84 -12.63 7.21 0.25
N PHE A 85 -13.36 7.73 1.25
CA PHE A 85 -14.71 7.26 1.62
C PHE A 85 -15.68 7.25 0.44
N SER A 86 -15.84 8.36 -0.27
CA SER A 86 -16.79 8.46 -1.38
C SER A 86 -16.49 7.51 -2.54
N ALA A 87 -15.26 7.04 -2.63
CA ALA A 87 -14.80 6.17 -3.71
C ALA A 87 -14.98 4.68 -3.40
N ILE A 88 -15.01 4.29 -2.11
CA ILE A 88 -15.08 2.88 -1.68
C ILE A 88 -16.45 2.55 -1.07
N SER A 89 -17.08 3.46 -0.33
CA SER A 89 -18.25 3.19 0.52
C SER A 89 -19.52 2.74 -0.21
N ALA A 90 -19.60 2.88 -1.53
CA ALA A 90 -20.84 2.57 -2.25
C ALA A 90 -21.17 1.07 -2.34
N SER A 91 -20.19 0.19 -2.16
CA SER A 91 -20.34 -1.27 -2.30
C SER A 91 -19.50 -2.08 -1.33
N ASP A 92 -18.72 -1.41 -0.47
CA ASP A 92 -17.71 -1.99 0.44
C ASP A 92 -16.66 -2.89 -0.24
N THR A 93 -16.85 -3.21 -1.52
CA THR A 93 -15.88 -3.98 -2.29
C THR A 93 -14.63 -3.15 -2.54
N HIS A 94 -13.47 -3.72 -2.28
CA HIS A 94 -12.22 -2.99 -2.47
C HIS A 94 -11.05 -3.92 -2.73
N THR A 95 -9.99 -3.32 -3.26
CA THR A 95 -8.65 -3.92 -3.32
C THR A 95 -7.64 -2.91 -2.80
N VAL A 96 -6.73 -3.38 -1.97
CA VAL A 96 -5.55 -2.63 -1.52
C VAL A 96 -4.32 -3.39 -1.93
N GLU A 97 -3.40 -2.71 -2.60
CA GLU A 97 -2.17 -3.26 -3.17
C GLU A 97 -0.97 -2.43 -2.73
N MET A 98 0.13 -3.07 -2.37
CA MET A 98 1.37 -2.41 -2.03
C MET A 98 2.60 -3.25 -2.41
N TRP A 99 3.65 -2.58 -2.86
CA TRP A 99 5.00 -3.13 -2.90
C TRP A 99 5.72 -2.80 -1.61
N VAL A 100 6.21 -3.82 -0.91
CA VAL A 100 6.84 -3.72 0.40
C VAL A 100 8.15 -4.51 0.46
N TYR A 101 9.14 -3.96 1.15
CA TYR A 101 10.36 -4.66 1.52
C TYR A 101 10.51 -4.63 3.05
N LEU A 102 10.62 -5.78 3.68
CA LEU A 102 10.74 -5.90 5.12
C LEU A 102 12.20 -6.09 5.53
N ASN A 103 12.71 -5.24 6.44
CA ASN A 103 14.03 -5.40 7.03
C ASN A 103 14.03 -6.49 8.09
N ALA A 104 12.98 -6.55 8.90
CA ALA A 104 12.79 -7.53 9.96
C ALA A 104 11.31 -7.89 10.05
N VAL A 105 11.01 -9.04 10.64
CA VAL A 105 9.65 -9.38 11.03
C VAL A 105 9.42 -8.84 12.42
N SER A 106 8.59 -7.83 12.47
CA SER A 106 7.80 -7.50 13.65
C SER A 106 6.35 -7.67 13.23
N ASP A 107 5.48 -7.94 14.18
CA ASP A 107 4.04 -7.87 13.93
C ASP A 107 3.74 -6.45 13.48
N CYS A 108 3.56 -6.23 12.17
CA CYS A 108 3.32 -4.92 11.60
C CYS A 108 2.21 -4.96 10.57
N LEU A 109 1.37 -3.95 10.57
CA LEU A 109 0.42 -3.73 9.49
C LEU A 109 1.14 -3.11 8.29
N TRP A 110 0.99 -3.73 7.12
CA TRP A 110 1.43 -3.10 5.89
C TRP A 110 0.36 -2.15 5.33
N SER A 111 -0.92 -2.38 5.65
CA SER A 111 -1.99 -1.42 5.39
C SER A 111 -3.09 -1.52 6.43
N ASP A 112 -3.66 -0.38 6.78
CA ASP A 112 -4.78 -0.26 7.70
C ASP A 112 -5.81 0.74 7.15
N LEU A 113 -7.09 0.37 7.22
CA LEU A 113 -8.22 1.20 6.82
C LEU A 113 -8.92 1.70 8.08
N GLY A 114 -8.95 2.99 8.28
CA GLY A 114 -9.55 3.62 9.44
C GLY A 114 -10.32 4.90 9.12
N SER A 115 -11.06 5.40 10.08
CA SER A 115 -11.81 6.67 9.97
C SER A 115 -10.94 7.91 10.24
N THR A 116 -9.69 7.73 10.66
CA THR A 116 -8.75 8.82 10.96
C THR A 116 -7.53 8.77 10.05
N ASN A 117 -6.98 9.94 9.72
CA ASN A 117 -5.73 10.07 8.97
C ASN A 117 -4.47 9.98 9.85
N ASN A 118 -4.62 9.69 11.14
CA ASN A 118 -3.51 9.52 12.07
C ASN A 118 -3.61 8.15 12.75
N PRO A 119 -2.91 7.13 12.25
CA PRO A 119 -2.94 5.78 12.83
C PRO A 119 -2.36 5.69 14.24
N ALA A 120 -1.65 6.72 14.71
CA ALA A 120 -1.14 6.79 16.09
C ALA A 120 -2.20 7.23 17.11
N THR A 121 -3.38 7.65 16.66
CA THR A 121 -4.49 8.01 17.54
C THR A 121 -5.54 6.91 17.51
N SER A 122 -6.21 6.67 18.64
CA SER A 122 -7.32 5.71 18.70
C SER A 122 -8.38 6.09 17.66
N GLY A 123 -8.57 5.25 16.67
CA GLY A 123 -9.59 5.33 15.64
C GLY A 123 -10.13 3.94 15.38
N TYR A 124 -11.29 3.86 14.76
CA TYR A 124 -11.86 2.58 14.36
C TYR A 124 -11.05 1.97 13.22
N HIS A 125 -10.62 0.73 13.38
CA HIS A 125 -9.95 -0.08 12.37
C HIS A 125 -10.95 -1.03 11.75
N PHE A 126 -11.26 -0.79 10.48
CA PHE A 126 -12.26 -1.58 9.77
C PHE A 126 -11.64 -2.70 8.95
N ALA A 127 -10.43 -2.51 8.44
CA ALA A 127 -9.76 -3.54 7.65
C ALA A 127 -8.25 -3.37 7.71
N GLY A 128 -7.55 -4.38 8.19
CA GLY A 128 -6.09 -4.37 8.33
C GLY A 128 -5.42 -5.56 7.64
N SER A 129 -4.18 -5.38 7.25
CA SER A 129 -3.35 -6.47 6.74
C SER A 129 -1.99 -6.46 7.44
N GLN A 130 -1.71 -7.54 8.12
CA GLN A 130 -0.53 -7.73 8.95
C GLN A 130 0.46 -8.70 8.30
N ILE A 131 1.72 -8.55 8.69
CA ILE A 131 2.73 -9.60 8.53
C ILE A 131 3.09 -10.09 9.92
N LEU A 132 2.78 -11.34 10.19
CA LEU A 132 2.92 -11.94 11.50
C LEU A 132 4.01 -13.02 11.49
N GLN A 133 4.85 -13.04 12.51
CA GLN A 133 5.77 -14.15 12.77
C GLN A 133 5.05 -15.29 13.51
N VAL A 134 4.93 -16.45 12.87
CA VAL A 134 4.34 -17.65 13.49
C VAL A 134 5.40 -18.75 13.51
N GLY A 135 6.09 -18.90 14.63
CA GLY A 135 7.20 -19.85 14.75
C GLY A 135 8.34 -19.53 13.75
N PRO A 136 8.76 -20.49 12.91
CA PRO A 136 9.76 -20.23 11.89
C PRO A 136 9.22 -19.59 10.61
N PHE A 137 7.90 -19.40 10.51
CA PHE A 137 7.22 -18.91 9.31
C PHE A 137 6.73 -17.49 9.48
N GLN A 138 6.67 -16.78 8.38
CA GLN A 138 6.07 -15.45 8.27
C GLN A 138 4.79 -15.57 7.45
N GLN A 139 3.73 -14.94 7.91
CA GLN A 139 2.41 -15.02 7.28
C GLN A 139 1.88 -13.63 6.99
N ILE A 140 1.26 -13.46 5.83
CA ILE A 140 0.41 -12.31 5.57
C ILE A 140 -0.98 -12.66 6.10
N ILE A 141 -1.48 -11.81 6.97
CA ILE A 141 -2.82 -11.93 7.54
C ILE A 141 -3.62 -10.73 7.08
N THR A 142 -4.80 -10.98 6.53
CA THR A 142 -5.76 -9.94 6.19
C THR A 142 -6.97 -10.08 7.08
N GLY A 143 -7.57 -8.98 7.52
CA GLY A 143 -8.71 -9.00 8.42
C GLY A 143 -9.71 -7.90 8.12
N LEU A 144 -10.97 -8.15 8.45
CA LEU A 144 -12.07 -7.20 8.39
C LEU A 144 -12.76 -7.16 9.76
N TRP A 145 -13.18 -5.97 10.15
CA TRP A 145 -14.07 -5.78 11.29
C TRP A 145 -15.50 -6.22 10.93
N ASN A 146 -16.17 -6.94 11.80
CA ASN A 146 -17.52 -7.47 11.60
C ASN A 146 -18.54 -6.89 12.59
N GLY A 147 -18.24 -5.74 13.19
CA GLY A 147 -19.07 -5.13 14.25
C GLY A 147 -18.79 -5.65 15.66
N THR A 148 -17.97 -6.70 15.80
CA THR A 148 -17.68 -7.32 17.11
C THR A 148 -16.20 -7.68 17.26
N GLU A 149 -15.61 -8.23 16.22
CA GLU A 149 -14.21 -8.68 16.21
C GLU A 149 -13.61 -8.61 14.80
N ILE A 150 -12.28 -8.62 14.72
CA ILE A 150 -11.61 -8.74 13.44
C ILE A 150 -11.52 -10.21 13.05
N THR A 151 -12.23 -10.57 12.00
CA THR A 151 -12.11 -11.88 11.37
C THR A 151 -10.90 -11.87 10.44
N ARG A 152 -10.06 -12.90 10.53
CA ARG A 152 -8.76 -12.96 9.83
C ARG A 152 -8.72 -14.08 8.80
N SER A 153 -8.08 -13.80 7.67
CA SER A 153 -7.68 -14.79 6.67
C SER A 153 -6.16 -14.82 6.58
N VAL A 154 -5.58 -16.00 6.56
CA VAL A 154 -4.13 -16.20 6.45
C VAL A 154 -3.76 -16.45 5.00
N ALA A 155 -2.85 -15.68 4.46
CA ALA A 155 -2.36 -15.81 3.10
C ALA A 155 -0.83 -15.90 3.09
N GLY A 156 -0.31 -16.97 2.51
CA GLY A 156 1.11 -17.20 2.32
C GLY A 156 1.88 -17.59 3.58
N SER A 157 2.95 -18.34 3.38
CA SER A 157 3.92 -18.67 4.42
C SER A 157 5.32 -18.78 3.81
N GLY A 158 6.33 -18.32 4.54
CA GLY A 158 7.72 -18.39 4.09
C GLY A 158 8.56 -17.25 4.64
N SER A 159 9.74 -17.02 4.07
CA SER A 159 10.54 -15.83 4.37
C SER A 159 10.05 -14.65 3.56
N LEU A 160 9.55 -13.63 4.25
CA LEU A 160 9.06 -12.39 3.63
C LEU A 160 10.07 -11.24 3.75
N THR A 161 11.11 -11.40 4.57
CA THR A 161 12.15 -10.40 4.80
C THR A 161 13.26 -10.45 3.75
N GLY A 162 13.94 -9.33 3.55
CA GLY A 162 15.15 -9.24 2.72
C GLY A 162 14.90 -9.25 1.22
N ALA A 163 13.63 -9.14 0.78
CA ALA A 163 13.27 -9.02 -0.62
C ALA A 163 12.01 -8.15 -0.79
N TRP A 164 11.85 -7.55 -1.95
CA TRP A 164 10.61 -6.91 -2.31
C TRP A 164 9.49 -7.94 -2.48
N ARG A 165 8.30 -7.58 -2.03
CA ARG A 165 7.09 -8.38 -2.11
C ARG A 165 5.94 -7.53 -2.62
N HIS A 166 5.13 -8.13 -3.46
CA HIS A 166 3.85 -7.57 -3.86
C HIS A 166 2.75 -8.17 -2.99
N VAL A 167 2.11 -7.36 -2.18
CA VAL A 167 1.06 -7.79 -1.25
C VAL A 167 -0.26 -7.14 -1.63
N VAL A 168 -1.31 -7.95 -1.71
CA VAL A 168 -2.65 -7.50 -2.09
C VAL A 168 -3.70 -8.16 -1.21
N ARG A 169 -4.70 -7.39 -0.81
CA ARG A 169 -5.97 -7.92 -0.32
C ARG A 169 -7.10 -7.48 -1.22
N THR A 170 -8.04 -8.38 -1.47
CA THR A 170 -9.28 -8.09 -2.19
C THR A 170 -10.47 -8.50 -1.34
N TYR A 171 -11.53 -7.69 -1.36
CA TYR A 171 -12.82 -8.01 -0.77
C TYR A 171 -13.93 -7.79 -1.80
N ASP A 172 -14.75 -8.82 -2.04
CA ASP A 172 -15.80 -8.82 -3.08
C ASP A 172 -17.22 -8.58 -2.52
N GLY A 173 -17.33 -8.18 -1.24
CA GLY A 173 -18.60 -8.04 -0.52
C GLY A 173 -18.96 -9.26 0.32
N THR A 174 -18.26 -10.38 0.13
CA THR A 174 -18.49 -11.63 0.86
C THR A 174 -17.22 -12.36 1.24
N THR A 175 -16.19 -12.25 0.42
CA THR A 175 -14.96 -13.04 0.53
C THR A 175 -13.73 -12.14 0.57
N LEU A 176 -12.91 -12.34 1.57
CA LEU A 176 -11.61 -11.70 1.71
C LEU A 176 -10.51 -12.63 1.21
N THR A 177 -9.72 -12.16 0.24
CA THR A 177 -8.63 -12.94 -0.36
C THR A 177 -7.31 -12.17 -0.29
N GLY A 178 -6.23 -12.86 0.11
CA GLY A 178 -4.88 -12.34 0.13
C GLY A 178 -4.05 -12.88 -1.04
N TYR A 179 -3.18 -12.04 -1.59
CA TYR A 179 -2.23 -12.41 -2.64
C TYR A 179 -0.82 -12.01 -2.25
N LEU A 180 0.13 -12.83 -2.67
CA LEU A 180 1.56 -12.61 -2.54
C LEU A 180 2.23 -12.82 -3.90
N ASP A 181 3.02 -11.84 -4.34
CA ASP A 181 3.79 -11.90 -5.59
C ASP A 181 2.93 -12.33 -6.80
N GLY A 182 1.75 -11.71 -6.92
CA GLY A 182 0.81 -11.95 -8.02
C GLY A 182 0.03 -13.28 -7.93
N THR A 183 0.25 -14.08 -6.87
CA THR A 183 -0.38 -15.39 -6.71
C THR A 183 -1.33 -15.38 -5.51
N ASN A 184 -2.49 -16.04 -5.65
CA ASN A 184 -3.36 -16.27 -4.49
C ASN A 184 -2.59 -17.06 -3.43
N ALA A 185 -2.38 -16.43 -2.28
CA ALA A 185 -1.54 -16.96 -1.23
C ALA A 185 -2.33 -17.73 -0.16
N GLY A 186 -3.61 -17.90 -0.37
CA GLY A 186 -4.56 -18.51 0.56
C GLY A 186 -5.60 -17.46 1.01
N GLY A 187 -6.65 -17.89 1.61
CA GLY A 187 -7.79 -17.07 1.95
C GLY A 187 -9.01 -17.48 1.12
N GLY A 188 -9.95 -16.58 0.91
CA GLY A 188 -11.27 -16.93 0.40
C GLY A 188 -12.19 -17.32 1.53
N SER A 189 -11.94 -16.77 2.72
CA SER A 189 -12.85 -16.92 3.85
C SER A 189 -14.04 -16.00 3.64
N ALA A 190 -15.25 -16.58 3.80
CA ALA A 190 -16.45 -15.77 3.86
C ALA A 190 -16.42 -14.88 5.11
N MET A 191 -16.56 -13.58 4.90
CA MET A 191 -16.49 -12.57 5.96
C MET A 191 -17.59 -11.54 5.78
N THR A 192 -18.10 -11.05 6.91
CA THR A 192 -18.92 -9.84 6.95
C THR A 192 -17.99 -8.66 7.21
N PHE A 193 -18.20 -7.58 6.53
CA PHE A 193 -17.52 -6.32 6.74
C PHE A 193 -18.53 -5.32 7.28
N ASP A 194 -18.31 -4.87 8.50
CA ASP A 194 -19.01 -3.73 9.10
C ASP A 194 -18.21 -2.50 8.71
N SER A 195 -18.69 -1.83 7.69
CA SER A 195 -17.94 -0.73 7.08
C SER A 195 -18.11 0.55 7.91
N PRO A 196 -17.18 1.53 7.80
CA PRO A 196 -17.36 2.83 8.45
C PRO A 196 -18.67 3.53 8.09
N ALA A 197 -19.24 3.22 6.92
CA ALA A 197 -20.55 3.77 6.52
C ALA A 197 -21.69 3.25 7.39
N ASP A 198 -21.59 2.00 7.86
CA ASP A 198 -22.59 1.39 8.74
C ASP A 198 -22.59 2.03 10.13
N ASP A 199 -21.43 2.54 10.56
CA ASP A 199 -21.26 3.28 11.81
C ASP A 199 -21.51 4.79 11.67
N GLY A 200 -21.91 5.24 10.49
CA GLY A 200 -22.19 6.66 10.20
C GLY A 200 -20.95 7.52 9.98
N GLU A 201 -19.78 6.93 9.81
CA GLU A 201 -18.55 7.62 9.46
C GLU A 201 -18.62 8.13 8.01
N SER A 202 -17.93 9.23 7.75
CA SER A 202 -17.86 9.87 6.44
C SER A 202 -16.44 10.02 5.92
N THR A 203 -15.48 9.38 6.59
CA THR A 203 -14.06 9.45 6.26
C THR A 203 -13.42 8.08 6.28
N TRP A 204 -12.69 7.76 5.20
CA TRP A 204 -11.85 6.58 5.11
C TRP A 204 -10.45 6.98 4.68
N PHE A 205 -9.48 6.53 5.46
CA PHE A 205 -8.07 6.72 5.18
C PHE A 205 -7.38 5.36 5.20
N LEU A 206 -6.47 5.14 4.27
CA LEU A 206 -5.57 3.98 4.29
C LEU A 206 -4.20 4.45 4.76
N ALA A 207 -3.73 3.88 5.87
CA ALA A 207 -2.35 4.03 6.31
C ALA A 207 -1.53 2.84 5.79
N PHE A 208 -0.36 3.14 5.24
CA PHE A 208 0.62 2.16 4.79
C PHE A 208 1.83 2.21 5.71
N GLY A 209 2.19 1.08 6.28
CA GLY A 209 3.33 0.94 7.18
C GLY A 209 3.06 1.30 8.65
N ALA A 210 1.82 1.52 9.02
CA ALA A 210 1.44 1.84 10.40
C ALA A 210 0.18 1.12 10.84
N GLU A 211 0.08 0.90 12.15
CA GLU A 211 -1.08 0.35 12.85
C GLU A 211 -1.48 1.26 14.02
N ASP A 212 -2.78 1.32 14.33
CA ASP A 212 -3.23 1.82 15.62
C ASP A 212 -2.84 0.85 16.74
N THR A 213 -2.02 1.36 17.64
CA THR A 213 -1.50 0.61 18.78
C THR A 213 -2.53 0.37 19.87
N THR A 214 -3.73 0.95 19.77
CA THR A 214 -4.72 0.95 20.86
C THR A 214 -5.82 -0.08 20.70
N THR A 215 -6.10 -0.54 19.50
CA THR A 215 -7.29 -1.37 19.21
C THR A 215 -6.97 -2.86 19.01
N TYR A 216 -5.77 -3.20 18.55
CA TYR A 216 -5.31 -4.60 18.46
C TYR A 216 -4.76 -5.06 19.81
N SER A 217 -5.60 -5.58 20.68
CA SER A 217 -5.19 -6.12 21.97
C SER A 217 -4.25 -7.32 21.78
N GLY A 218 -2.97 -7.11 22.08
CA GLY A 218 -1.95 -8.15 22.06
C GLY A 218 -0.77 -7.93 21.11
N SER A 219 -0.80 -6.89 20.28
CA SER A 219 0.34 -6.51 19.45
C SER A 219 1.09 -5.33 20.05
N THR A 220 2.39 -5.44 20.14
CA THR A 220 3.28 -4.34 20.47
C THR A 220 3.58 -3.58 19.21
N ALA A 221 2.92 -2.43 19.00
CA ALA A 221 3.23 -1.39 18.04
C ALA A 221 3.64 -1.87 16.62
N GLY A 222 2.71 -1.84 15.70
CA GLY A 222 2.86 -2.31 14.32
C GLY A 222 3.46 -1.31 13.35
N TRP A 223 4.59 -0.69 13.66
CA TRP A 223 5.31 0.16 12.71
C TRP A 223 6.18 -0.66 11.78
N LEU A 224 6.08 -0.41 10.47
CA LEU A 224 6.87 -1.09 9.46
C LEU A 224 8.33 -0.62 9.49
N SER A 225 9.25 -1.54 9.78
CA SER A 225 10.67 -1.34 9.49
C SER A 225 10.99 -1.91 8.12
N GLY A 226 11.13 -1.03 7.12
CA GLY A 226 11.28 -1.50 5.76
C GLY A 226 11.16 -0.41 4.70
N ARG A 227 10.64 -0.78 3.54
CA ARG A 227 10.47 0.13 2.41
C ARG A 227 9.09 -0.06 1.80
N VAL A 228 8.52 1.04 1.30
CA VAL A 228 7.23 1.08 0.63
C VAL A 228 7.44 1.65 -0.77
N GLY A 229 6.98 0.92 -1.77
CA GLY A 229 7.00 1.32 -3.17
C GLY A 229 5.60 1.72 -3.67
N ILE A 230 5.21 1.20 -4.83
CA ILE A 230 3.89 1.46 -5.43
C ILE A 230 2.76 1.03 -4.48
N MET A 231 1.74 1.90 -4.36
CA MET A 231 0.52 1.66 -3.60
C MET A 231 -0.69 1.97 -4.48
N ARG A 232 -1.70 1.09 -4.49
CA ARG A 232 -2.94 1.26 -5.25
C ARG A 232 -4.15 0.85 -4.43
N VAL A 233 -5.24 1.57 -4.62
CA VAL A 233 -6.55 1.31 -4.02
C VAL A 233 -7.58 1.25 -5.12
N TYR A 234 -8.46 0.26 -5.07
CA TYR A 234 -9.55 0.08 -6.02
C TYR A 234 -10.88 -0.02 -5.28
N ASN A 235 -11.94 0.50 -5.87
CA ASN A 235 -13.31 0.41 -5.36
C ASN A 235 -14.03 -0.88 -5.80
N ARG A 236 -13.28 -1.90 -6.12
CA ARG A 236 -13.76 -3.24 -6.49
C ARG A 236 -12.74 -4.31 -6.11
N SER A 237 -13.20 -5.53 -6.03
CA SER A 237 -12.32 -6.69 -5.96
C SER A 237 -11.64 -6.91 -7.32
N LEU A 238 -10.31 -6.95 -7.35
CA LEU A 238 -9.56 -7.43 -8.51
C LEU A 238 -9.63 -8.95 -8.59
N SER A 239 -9.73 -9.47 -9.80
CA SER A 239 -9.56 -10.90 -10.06
C SER A 239 -8.10 -11.31 -9.88
N GLY A 240 -7.84 -12.60 -9.65
CA GLY A 240 -6.47 -13.11 -9.55
C GLY A 240 -5.63 -12.86 -10.80
N ALA A 241 -6.24 -12.83 -11.99
CA ALA A 241 -5.54 -12.50 -13.23
C ALA A 241 -5.11 -11.03 -13.28
N GLU A 242 -5.94 -10.11 -12.79
CA GLU A 242 -5.63 -8.69 -12.70
C GLU A 242 -4.52 -8.43 -11.66
N VAL A 243 -4.56 -9.10 -10.51
CA VAL A 243 -3.49 -9.03 -9.50
C VAL A 243 -2.17 -9.55 -10.07
N THR A 244 -2.20 -10.66 -10.83
CA THR A 244 -1.01 -11.20 -11.51
C THR A 244 -0.49 -10.22 -12.58
N SER A 245 -1.38 -9.54 -13.31
CA SER A 245 -1.00 -8.49 -14.28
C SER A 245 -0.27 -7.36 -13.57
N ASN A 246 -0.86 -6.78 -12.53
CA ASN A 246 -0.25 -5.70 -11.74
C ASN A 246 1.13 -6.06 -11.16
N TYR A 247 1.29 -7.31 -10.69
CA TYR A 247 2.58 -7.81 -10.25
C TYR A 247 3.62 -7.82 -11.38
N ASN A 248 3.25 -8.39 -12.55
CA ASN A 248 4.15 -8.53 -13.68
C ASN A 248 4.60 -7.18 -14.24
N ASP A 249 3.71 -6.19 -14.22
CA ASP A 249 3.98 -4.86 -14.76
C ASP A 249 5.01 -4.09 -13.91
N ALA A 250 4.96 -4.26 -12.60
CA ALA A 250 5.80 -3.47 -11.69
C ALA A 250 7.03 -4.22 -11.15
N LYS A 251 7.11 -5.55 -11.23
CA LYS A 251 8.19 -6.34 -10.60
C LYS A 251 9.60 -5.95 -11.03
N SER A 252 9.77 -5.52 -12.29
CA SER A 252 11.07 -5.11 -12.81
C SER A 252 11.61 -3.82 -12.16
N ILE A 253 10.73 -2.94 -11.66
CA ILE A 253 11.11 -1.74 -10.90
C ILE A 253 11.87 -2.15 -9.63
N TYR A 254 11.52 -3.30 -9.07
CA TYR A 254 12.07 -3.82 -7.81
C TYR A 254 13.10 -4.95 -8.01
N GLY A 255 13.56 -5.18 -9.25
CA GLY A 255 14.62 -6.13 -9.57
C GLY A 255 14.18 -7.61 -9.52
N LEU A 256 12.89 -7.90 -9.76
CA LEU A 256 12.31 -9.24 -9.79
C LEU A 256 11.99 -9.74 -11.21
#